data_8db804a195ae2fcff5c6c21ba9319531
#
_entry.id   8db804a195ae2fcff5c6c21ba9319531
#
_cell.length_a   1.000
_cell.length_b   1.000
_cell.length_c   1.000
_cell.angle_alpha   90.00
_cell.angle_beta   90.00
_cell.angle_gamma   90.00
#
_symmetry.space_group_name_H-M   'P 1'
#
loop_
_entity.id
_entity.type
_entity.pdbx_description
1 polymer ?
#
loop_
_entity_poly.entity_id
_entity_poly.type
_entity_poly.pdbx_seq_one_letter_code
_entity_poly.pdbx_strand_id
1 'polypeptide(L)'
;MDKVKCFEDEIKLLKLKKVKDACSKMIELLPDYFFEVPASSTGKYHPEYALGDGGLLRHSKAAARIAYELLEDPVIGDKYTELEKDLMIMALMIHDGLKSGMPKEKYTRFDHPILMADYIMDNEEVLGLEVEEIEFLMDVIKTHMGAWTTDYQGNEVLEKPKTKYQNFVHMCDYLASRKCLIVPFDKDNKISV
;
A
#
# COMPACT_ATOMS: atom_id res chain seq x y z
N MET A 1 -18.25 -7.02 -6.12
CA MET A 1 -17.64 -5.66 -6.10
C MET A 1 -16.68 -5.55 -7.26
N ASP A 2 -16.63 -4.45 -7.95
CA ASP A 2 -15.58 -4.18 -8.95
C ASP A 2 -14.37 -3.55 -8.21
N LYS A 3 -13.39 -4.38 -7.91
CA LYS A 3 -12.21 -4.00 -7.12
C LYS A 3 -11.34 -2.95 -7.81
N VAL A 4 -11.16 -3.07 -9.12
CA VAL A 4 -10.35 -2.14 -9.92
C VAL A 4 -11.02 -0.76 -9.94
N LYS A 5 -12.34 -0.71 -10.05
CA LYS A 5 -13.09 0.55 -10.00
C LYS A 5 -12.92 1.28 -8.67
N CYS A 6 -12.69 0.56 -7.57
CA CYS A 6 -12.41 1.20 -6.27
C CYS A 6 -11.13 2.04 -6.31
N PHE A 7 -10.16 1.69 -7.14
CA PHE A 7 -8.88 2.38 -7.30
C PHE A 7 -8.76 3.15 -8.62
N GLU A 8 -9.86 3.35 -9.35
CA GLU A 8 -9.83 3.97 -10.69
C GLU A 8 -9.07 5.30 -10.73
N ASP A 9 -9.24 6.14 -9.73
CA ASP A 9 -8.62 7.45 -9.69
C ASP A 9 -7.13 7.36 -9.33
N GLU A 10 -6.74 6.45 -8.43
CA GLU A 10 -5.35 6.22 -8.08
C GLU A 10 -4.56 5.54 -9.21
N ILE A 11 -5.18 4.60 -9.95
CA ILE A 11 -4.56 3.99 -11.14
C ILE A 11 -4.26 5.04 -12.22
N LYS A 12 -5.10 6.08 -12.35
CA LYS A 12 -4.86 7.19 -13.29
C LYS A 12 -3.59 8.01 -12.94
N LEU A 13 -3.18 8.02 -11.67
CA LEU A 13 -1.96 8.71 -11.23
C LEU A 13 -0.69 8.07 -11.77
N LEU A 14 -0.70 6.75 -12.02
CA LEU A 14 0.42 6.04 -12.64
C LEU A 14 0.61 6.53 -14.08
N LYS A 15 1.84 6.61 -14.56
CA LYS A 15 2.16 7.10 -15.92
C LYS A 15 2.38 5.96 -16.90
N LEU A 16 3.05 4.90 -16.47
CA LEU A 16 3.44 3.77 -17.34
C LEU A 16 2.32 2.74 -17.48
N LYS A 17 1.94 2.46 -18.73
CA LYS A 17 0.87 1.50 -19.03
C LYS A 17 1.10 0.13 -18.40
N LYS A 18 2.34 -0.39 -18.45
CA LYS A 18 2.66 -1.70 -17.88
C LYS A 18 2.40 -1.77 -16.37
N VAL A 19 2.69 -0.69 -15.64
CA VAL A 19 2.45 -0.63 -14.18
C VAL A 19 0.96 -0.47 -13.89
N LYS A 20 0.21 0.31 -14.69
CA LYS A 20 -1.26 0.37 -14.60
C LYS A 20 -1.90 -1.01 -14.77
N ASP A 21 -1.47 -1.73 -15.81
CA ASP A 21 -2.01 -3.06 -16.12
C ASP A 21 -1.67 -4.05 -14.99
N ALA A 22 -0.44 -4.05 -14.48
CA ALA A 22 -0.01 -4.88 -13.36
C ALA A 22 -0.76 -4.53 -12.06
N CYS A 23 -0.90 -3.24 -11.76
CA CYS A 23 -1.63 -2.76 -10.60
C CYS A 23 -3.09 -3.20 -10.63
N SER A 24 -3.76 -3.06 -11.78
CA SER A 24 -5.15 -3.51 -11.95
C SER A 24 -5.30 -5.00 -11.69
N LYS A 25 -4.41 -5.83 -12.26
CA LYS A 25 -4.41 -7.28 -12.04
C LYS A 25 -4.17 -7.65 -10.58
N MET A 26 -3.22 -6.98 -9.91
CA MET A 26 -2.95 -7.23 -8.51
C MET A 26 -4.13 -6.87 -7.62
N ILE A 27 -4.81 -5.74 -7.90
CA ILE A 27 -6.02 -5.31 -7.19
C ILE A 27 -7.16 -6.33 -7.34
N GLU A 28 -7.35 -6.92 -8.51
CA GLU A 28 -8.34 -7.98 -8.74
C GLU A 28 -8.09 -9.22 -7.86
N LEU A 29 -6.81 -9.55 -7.63
CA LEU A 29 -6.38 -10.69 -6.83
C LEU A 29 -6.51 -10.44 -5.32
N LEU A 30 -6.59 -9.19 -4.85
CA LEU A 30 -6.74 -8.88 -3.42
C LEU A 30 -8.01 -9.52 -2.85
N PRO A 31 -7.98 -10.00 -1.59
CA PRO A 31 -9.16 -10.57 -0.95
C PRO A 31 -10.24 -9.50 -0.71
N ASP A 32 -11.51 -9.90 -0.74
CA ASP A 32 -12.65 -8.98 -0.60
C ASP A 32 -12.60 -8.17 0.69
N TYR A 33 -12.13 -8.78 1.79
CA TYR A 33 -12.04 -8.10 3.07
C TYR A 33 -11.17 -6.82 3.04
N PHE A 34 -10.18 -6.73 2.14
CA PHE A 34 -9.35 -5.53 1.99
C PHE A 34 -10.20 -4.28 1.72
N PHE A 35 -11.29 -4.46 1.00
CA PHE A 35 -12.21 -3.37 0.64
C PHE A 35 -13.27 -3.08 1.70
N GLU A 36 -13.36 -3.90 2.74
CA GLU A 36 -14.46 -3.88 3.72
C GLU A 36 -14.01 -3.48 5.12
N VAL A 37 -12.80 -3.90 5.55
CA VAL A 37 -12.38 -3.76 6.94
C VAL A 37 -11.80 -2.38 7.25
N PRO A 38 -11.76 -1.96 8.53
CA PRO A 38 -11.00 -0.79 8.96
C PRO A 38 -9.49 -1.03 8.83
N ALA A 39 -8.73 0.05 8.68
CA ALA A 39 -7.25 -0.02 8.61
C ALA A 39 -6.62 -0.53 9.92
N SER A 40 -7.31 -0.39 11.04
CA SER A 40 -6.87 -0.85 12.36
C SER A 40 -8.03 -1.43 13.13
N SER A 41 -7.84 -2.62 13.71
CA SER A 41 -8.82 -3.28 14.56
C SER A 41 -9.17 -2.49 15.84
N THR A 42 -8.27 -1.61 16.30
CA THR A 42 -8.46 -0.81 17.53
C THR A 42 -8.84 0.63 17.26
N GLY A 43 -8.67 1.14 16.05
CA GLY A 43 -8.87 2.56 15.70
C GLY A 43 -7.93 3.54 16.42
N LYS A 44 -6.98 3.05 17.22
CA LYS A 44 -6.17 3.87 18.12
C LYS A 44 -5.20 4.81 17.39
N TYR A 45 -4.62 4.35 16.29
CA TYR A 45 -3.49 5.03 15.65
C TYR A 45 -3.84 5.71 14.32
N HIS A 46 -4.99 5.40 13.72
CA HIS A 46 -5.39 5.89 12.41
C HIS A 46 -6.32 7.10 12.49
N PRO A 47 -6.31 7.98 11.47
CA PRO A 47 -7.27 9.08 11.34
C PRO A 47 -8.69 8.56 11.08
N GLU A 48 -9.68 9.44 11.21
CA GLU A 48 -11.09 9.07 11.10
C GLU A 48 -11.45 8.40 9.76
N TYR A 49 -10.89 8.88 8.66
CA TYR A 49 -11.17 8.31 7.34
C TYR A 49 -10.73 6.85 7.19
N ALA A 50 -9.78 6.39 7.98
CA ALA A 50 -9.29 5.02 7.95
C ALA A 50 -10.01 4.08 8.93
N LEU A 51 -11.09 4.55 9.58
CA LEU A 51 -11.92 3.77 10.50
C LEU A 51 -13.19 3.25 9.81
N GLY A 52 -13.83 2.24 10.42
CA GLY A 52 -15.07 1.65 9.92
C GLY A 52 -14.92 0.92 8.58
N ASP A 53 -16.06 0.63 7.96
CA ASP A 53 -16.09 -0.13 6.70
C ASP A 53 -15.34 0.60 5.59
N GLY A 54 -14.51 -0.13 4.85
CA GLY A 54 -13.65 0.42 3.80
C GLY A 54 -12.48 1.27 4.30
N GLY A 55 -12.22 1.30 5.61
CA GLY A 55 -11.15 2.08 6.19
C GLY A 55 -9.76 1.70 5.70
N LEU A 56 -9.51 0.39 5.45
CA LEU A 56 -8.24 -0.10 4.91
C LEU A 56 -8.03 0.36 3.46
N LEU A 57 -9.07 0.30 2.64
CA LEU A 57 -9.06 0.86 1.28
C LEU A 57 -8.70 2.35 1.31
N ARG A 58 -9.40 3.16 2.14
CA ARG A 58 -9.13 4.60 2.23
C ARG A 58 -7.73 4.92 2.74
N HIS A 59 -7.21 4.12 3.68
CA HIS A 59 -5.82 4.24 4.14
C HIS A 59 -4.82 4.05 2.98
N SER A 60 -4.98 2.98 2.20
CA SER A 60 -4.10 2.69 1.06
C SER A 60 -4.20 3.77 -0.04
N LYS A 61 -5.40 4.28 -0.31
CA LYS A 61 -5.61 5.41 -1.23
C LYS A 61 -4.93 6.69 -0.73
N ALA A 62 -5.06 6.99 0.56
CA ALA A 62 -4.41 8.15 1.16
C ALA A 62 -2.88 8.04 1.09
N ALA A 63 -2.32 6.87 1.36
CA ALA A 63 -0.88 6.63 1.25
C ALA A 63 -0.37 6.80 -0.19
N ALA A 64 -1.08 6.24 -1.17
CA ALA A 64 -0.77 6.41 -2.59
C ALA A 64 -0.88 7.88 -3.04
N ARG A 65 -1.90 8.60 -2.57
CA ARG A 65 -2.06 10.03 -2.89
C ARG A 65 -0.95 10.89 -2.28
N ILE A 66 -0.58 10.65 -1.04
CA ILE A 66 0.56 11.33 -0.40
C ILE A 66 1.84 11.08 -1.19
N ALA A 67 2.09 9.84 -1.62
CA ALA A 67 3.26 9.53 -2.44
C ALA A 67 3.24 10.28 -3.77
N TYR A 68 2.10 10.31 -4.46
CA TYR A 68 1.94 11.04 -5.71
C TYR A 68 2.28 12.52 -5.54
N GLU A 69 1.67 13.20 -4.57
CA GLU A 69 1.92 14.63 -4.32
C GLU A 69 3.40 14.93 -4.02
N LEU A 70 4.06 14.06 -3.22
CA LEU A 70 5.48 14.20 -2.93
C LEU A 70 6.36 13.93 -4.16
N LEU A 71 5.99 12.97 -5.02
CA LEU A 71 6.77 12.61 -6.21
C LEU A 71 6.57 13.60 -7.37
N GLU A 72 5.49 14.38 -7.38
CA GLU A 72 5.31 15.48 -8.33
C GLU A 72 6.08 16.75 -7.92
N ASP A 73 6.53 16.88 -6.66
CA ASP A 73 7.44 17.94 -6.26
C ASP A 73 8.85 17.67 -6.82
N PRO A 74 9.46 18.60 -7.63
CA PRO A 74 10.73 18.34 -8.27
C PRO A 74 11.89 18.11 -7.27
N VAL A 75 11.86 18.72 -6.08
CA VAL A 75 12.92 18.56 -5.07
C VAL A 75 12.97 17.13 -4.54
N ILE A 76 11.83 16.47 -4.49
CA ILE A 76 11.69 15.08 -4.02
C ILE A 76 11.71 14.14 -5.22
N GLY A 77 10.85 14.38 -6.21
CA GLY A 77 10.57 13.47 -7.31
C GLY A 77 11.70 13.30 -8.33
N ASP A 78 12.53 14.31 -8.55
CA ASP A 78 13.65 14.23 -9.52
C ASP A 78 14.74 13.22 -9.11
N LYS A 79 14.67 12.69 -7.89
CA LYS A 79 15.57 11.63 -7.39
C LYS A 79 15.17 10.23 -7.85
N TYR A 80 14.02 10.09 -8.50
CA TYR A 80 13.42 8.84 -8.91
C TYR A 80 13.04 8.86 -10.39
N THR A 81 13.24 7.73 -11.07
CA THR A 81 12.72 7.52 -12.43
C THR A 81 11.20 7.38 -12.42
N GLU A 82 10.54 7.60 -13.55
CA GLU A 82 9.08 7.41 -13.67
C GLU A 82 8.65 5.98 -13.31
N LEU A 83 9.48 4.98 -13.64
CA LEU A 83 9.21 3.60 -13.27
C LEU A 83 9.25 3.39 -11.74
N GLU A 84 10.26 3.92 -11.08
CA GLU A 84 10.39 3.84 -9.62
C GLU A 84 9.23 4.57 -8.92
N LYS A 85 8.81 5.73 -9.45
CA LYS A 85 7.64 6.47 -8.94
C LYS A 85 6.37 5.64 -9.03
N ASP A 86 6.07 5.10 -10.20
CA ASP A 86 4.89 4.29 -10.45
C ASP A 86 4.88 3.02 -9.58
N LEU A 87 6.02 2.34 -9.44
CA LEU A 87 6.13 1.15 -8.60
C LEU A 87 5.94 1.47 -7.12
N MET A 88 6.44 2.61 -6.61
CA MET A 88 6.22 3.03 -5.22
C MET A 88 4.75 3.38 -4.95
N ILE A 89 4.07 4.05 -5.89
CA ILE A 89 2.64 4.35 -5.78
C ILE A 89 1.83 3.04 -5.80
N MET A 90 2.11 2.13 -6.76
CA MET A 90 1.49 0.81 -6.82
C MET A 90 1.71 0.03 -5.51
N ALA A 91 2.93 0.02 -4.97
CA ALA A 91 3.24 -0.63 -3.70
C ALA A 91 2.33 -0.12 -2.57
N LEU A 92 2.13 1.21 -2.47
CA LEU A 92 1.27 1.81 -1.44
C LEU A 92 -0.22 1.50 -1.64
N MET A 93 -0.68 1.28 -2.87
CA MET A 93 -2.06 0.84 -3.11
C MET A 93 -2.33 -0.57 -2.57
N ILE A 94 -1.31 -1.43 -2.52
CA ILE A 94 -1.47 -2.86 -2.22
C ILE A 94 -0.75 -3.35 -0.95
N HIS A 95 0.11 -2.53 -0.30
CA HIS A 95 1.01 -2.94 0.79
C HIS A 95 0.33 -3.72 1.92
N ASP A 96 -0.88 -3.33 2.26
CA ASP A 96 -1.73 -3.93 3.30
C ASP A 96 -2.72 -4.98 2.75
N GLY A 97 -2.55 -5.44 1.51
CA GLY A 97 -3.47 -6.34 0.81
C GLY A 97 -3.80 -7.62 1.57
N LEU A 98 -2.82 -8.18 2.26
CA LEU A 98 -2.96 -9.37 3.09
C LEU A 98 -2.87 -9.09 4.59
N LYS A 99 -3.30 -7.91 5.03
CA LYS A 99 -3.21 -7.47 6.44
C LYS A 99 -3.79 -8.44 7.46
N SER A 100 -4.85 -9.15 7.11
CA SER A 100 -5.47 -10.17 7.96
C SER A 100 -5.18 -11.59 7.49
N GLY A 101 -4.21 -11.79 6.61
CA GLY A 101 -3.86 -13.10 6.07
C GLY A 101 -4.81 -13.60 4.97
N MET A 102 -4.46 -14.76 4.41
CA MET A 102 -5.28 -15.47 3.43
C MET A 102 -5.14 -16.98 3.66
N PRO A 103 -6.18 -17.64 4.25
CA PRO A 103 -7.50 -17.11 4.58
C PRO A 103 -7.49 -16.03 5.66
N LYS A 104 -8.53 -15.17 5.66
CA LYS A 104 -8.70 -14.08 6.62
C LYS A 104 -8.69 -14.55 8.06
N GLU A 105 -7.81 -13.98 8.87
CA GLU A 105 -7.79 -14.14 10.33
C GLU A 105 -8.58 -13.02 11.03
N LYS A 106 -8.84 -13.23 12.33
CA LYS A 106 -9.60 -12.26 13.14
C LYS A 106 -8.87 -10.94 13.37
N TYR A 107 -7.54 -10.99 13.46
CA TYR A 107 -6.68 -9.86 13.77
C TYR A 107 -5.67 -9.61 12.66
N THR A 108 -5.07 -8.42 12.67
CA THR A 108 -3.93 -8.11 11.81
C THR A 108 -2.79 -9.10 12.04
N ARG A 109 -2.27 -9.67 10.97
CA ARG A 109 -1.05 -10.46 10.96
C ARG A 109 0.16 -9.52 11.08
N PHE A 110 1.06 -9.82 12.01
CA PHE A 110 2.27 -9.00 12.15
C PHE A 110 3.19 -9.12 10.93
N ASP A 111 3.24 -10.31 10.35
CA ASP A 111 4.03 -10.66 9.18
C ASP A 111 3.34 -10.35 7.83
N HIS A 112 2.23 -9.59 7.83
CA HIS A 112 1.51 -9.25 6.59
C HIS A 112 2.37 -8.59 5.50
N PRO A 113 3.44 -7.82 5.79
CA PRO A 113 4.32 -7.31 4.76
C PRO A 113 5.04 -8.41 3.98
N ILE A 114 5.45 -9.47 4.69
CA ILE A 114 6.09 -10.65 4.08
C ILE A 114 5.06 -11.41 3.26
N LEU A 115 3.88 -11.67 3.84
CA LEU A 115 2.80 -12.37 3.13
C LEU A 115 2.41 -11.67 1.84
N MET A 116 2.33 -10.34 1.85
CA MET A 116 1.98 -9.58 0.64
C MET A 116 3.09 -9.65 -0.41
N ALA A 117 4.36 -9.59 0.02
CA ALA A 117 5.48 -9.71 -0.90
C ALA A 117 5.54 -11.12 -1.52
N ASP A 118 5.35 -12.16 -0.73
CA ASP A 118 5.31 -13.54 -1.23
C ASP A 118 4.12 -13.74 -2.20
N TYR A 119 2.96 -13.12 -1.89
CA TYR A 119 1.80 -13.16 -2.78
C TYR A 119 2.04 -12.46 -4.12
N ILE A 120 2.83 -11.39 -4.16
CA ILE A 120 3.26 -10.76 -5.41
C ILE A 120 4.14 -11.71 -6.22
N MET A 121 5.09 -12.38 -5.58
CA MET A 121 5.96 -13.38 -6.21
C MET A 121 5.14 -14.55 -6.80
N ASP A 122 4.21 -15.09 -6.03
CA ASP A 122 3.35 -16.20 -6.46
C ASP A 122 2.48 -15.85 -7.69
N ASN A 123 2.28 -14.57 -7.97
CA ASN A 123 1.47 -14.06 -9.08
C ASN A 123 2.31 -13.32 -10.15
N GLU A 124 3.64 -13.42 -10.15
CA GLU A 124 4.53 -12.66 -11.04
C GLU A 124 4.18 -12.82 -12.52
N GLU A 125 3.87 -14.05 -12.96
CA GLU A 125 3.50 -14.35 -14.35
C GLU A 125 2.25 -13.57 -14.80
N VAL A 126 1.26 -13.40 -13.90
CA VAL A 126 0.02 -12.67 -14.20
C VAL A 126 0.28 -11.17 -14.29
N LEU A 127 1.16 -10.65 -13.44
CA LEU A 127 1.45 -9.21 -13.41
C LEU A 127 2.13 -8.73 -14.68
N GLY A 128 3.02 -9.53 -15.27
CA GLY A 128 3.72 -9.18 -16.52
C GLY A 128 4.71 -8.03 -16.34
N LEU A 129 5.29 -7.94 -15.15
CA LEU A 129 6.43 -7.07 -14.81
C LEU A 129 7.74 -7.85 -14.97
N GLU A 130 8.85 -7.14 -15.15
CA GLU A 130 10.17 -7.75 -15.13
C GLU A 130 10.57 -8.21 -13.73
N VAL A 131 11.49 -9.16 -13.63
CA VAL A 131 11.93 -9.73 -12.34
C VAL A 131 12.40 -8.64 -11.37
N GLU A 132 13.19 -7.68 -11.87
CA GLU A 132 13.72 -6.56 -11.07
C GLU A 132 12.60 -5.63 -10.56
N GLU A 133 11.49 -5.52 -11.28
CA GLU A 133 10.31 -4.74 -10.90
C GLU A 133 9.50 -5.46 -9.81
N ILE A 134 9.37 -6.77 -9.91
CA ILE A 134 8.77 -7.63 -8.88
C ILE A 134 9.59 -7.57 -7.60
N GLU A 135 10.93 -7.76 -7.69
CA GLU A 135 11.84 -7.66 -6.55
C GLU A 135 11.75 -6.27 -5.88
N PHE A 136 11.67 -5.20 -6.68
CA PHE A 136 11.49 -3.84 -6.16
C PHE A 136 10.20 -3.70 -5.34
N LEU A 137 9.06 -4.18 -5.87
CA LEU A 137 7.77 -4.14 -5.15
C LEU A 137 7.84 -4.91 -3.84
N MET A 138 8.40 -6.12 -3.87
CA MET A 138 8.58 -6.95 -2.68
C MET A 138 9.44 -6.26 -1.63
N ASP A 139 10.56 -5.67 -2.04
CA ASP A 139 11.53 -5.03 -1.16
C ASP A 139 10.93 -3.84 -0.40
N VAL A 140 10.20 -2.97 -1.10
CA VAL A 140 9.58 -1.80 -0.46
C VAL A 140 8.38 -2.19 0.42
N ILE A 141 7.63 -3.23 0.05
CA ILE A 141 6.49 -3.71 0.83
C ILE A 141 6.95 -4.42 2.11
N LYS A 142 7.98 -5.27 2.06
CA LYS A 142 8.49 -6.00 3.23
C LYS A 142 8.89 -5.08 4.39
N THR A 143 9.22 -3.82 4.11
CA THR A 143 9.78 -2.90 5.10
C THR A 143 8.85 -1.74 5.47
N HIS A 144 7.60 -1.71 4.95
CA HIS A 144 6.70 -0.57 5.15
C HIS A 144 6.35 -0.29 6.62
N MET A 145 6.41 -1.30 7.49
CA MET A 145 6.17 -1.15 8.93
C MET A 145 7.24 -0.30 9.66
N GLY A 146 8.37 -0.01 9.02
CA GLY A 146 9.40 0.91 9.53
C GLY A 146 10.07 0.40 10.81
N ALA A 147 9.84 1.12 11.92
CA ALA A 147 10.46 0.77 13.20
C ALA A 147 9.79 -0.40 13.93
N TRP A 148 8.58 -0.78 13.53
CA TRP A 148 7.83 -1.89 14.15
C TRP A 148 8.24 -3.22 13.53
N THR A 149 9.36 -3.77 14.00
CA THR A 149 9.95 -5.01 13.48
C THR A 149 9.75 -6.22 14.38
N THR A 150 9.32 -5.98 15.64
CA THR A 150 9.21 -7.01 16.67
C THR A 150 7.75 -7.34 16.95
N ASP A 151 7.39 -8.61 16.92
CA ASP A 151 6.05 -9.10 17.22
C ASP A 151 5.68 -8.98 18.71
N TYR A 152 4.44 -9.36 19.06
CA TYR A 152 3.95 -9.30 20.44
C TYR A 152 4.64 -10.28 21.40
N GLN A 153 5.41 -11.23 20.87
CA GLN A 153 6.19 -12.21 21.64
C GLN A 153 7.64 -11.77 21.85
N GLY A 154 8.04 -10.65 21.21
CA GLY A 154 9.39 -10.12 21.27
C GLY A 154 10.33 -10.67 20.19
N ASN A 155 9.83 -11.41 19.19
CA ASN A 155 10.62 -11.90 18.09
C ASN A 155 10.79 -10.82 17.03
N GLU A 156 11.98 -10.64 16.50
CA GLU A 156 12.22 -9.79 15.34
C GLU A 156 11.76 -10.54 14.08
N VAL A 157 10.70 -10.03 13.43
CA VAL A 157 10.04 -10.66 12.27
C VAL A 157 10.27 -9.87 11.00
N LEU A 158 10.31 -8.54 11.11
CA LEU A 158 10.41 -7.64 9.96
C LEU A 158 11.75 -6.90 9.97
N GLU A 159 12.16 -6.42 8.79
CA GLU A 159 13.32 -5.56 8.67
C GLU A 159 12.94 -4.07 8.65
N LYS A 160 13.86 -3.24 9.12
CA LYS A 160 13.74 -1.77 8.99
C LYS A 160 14.09 -1.33 7.57
N PRO A 161 13.46 -0.26 7.07
CA PRO A 161 13.82 0.32 5.78
C PRO A 161 15.28 0.82 5.79
N LYS A 162 16.02 0.52 4.72
CA LYS A 162 17.44 0.85 4.54
C LYS A 162 17.69 1.73 3.31
N THR A 163 16.92 1.50 2.22
CA THR A 163 17.09 2.22 0.96
C THR A 163 16.24 3.50 0.90
N LYS A 164 16.52 4.37 -0.05
CA LYS A 164 15.70 5.57 -0.29
C LYS A 164 14.25 5.23 -0.65
N TYR A 165 14.04 4.11 -1.35
CA TYR A 165 12.73 3.64 -1.79
C TYR A 165 11.91 3.08 -0.63
N GLN A 166 12.51 2.20 0.17
CA GLN A 166 11.91 1.66 1.37
C GLN A 166 11.52 2.76 2.37
N ASN A 167 12.44 3.72 2.60
CA ASN A 167 12.16 4.86 3.48
C ASN A 167 11.04 5.74 2.95
N PHE A 168 10.95 5.94 1.62
CA PHE A 168 9.89 6.74 1.01
C PHE A 168 8.53 6.07 1.15
N VAL A 169 8.42 4.78 0.82
CA VAL A 169 7.16 4.01 0.94
C VAL A 169 6.72 3.96 2.41
N HIS A 170 7.63 3.62 3.34
CA HIS A 170 7.33 3.69 4.77
C HIS A 170 6.84 5.06 5.22
N MET A 171 7.48 6.14 4.78
CA MET A 171 7.09 7.51 5.14
C MET A 171 5.66 7.83 4.70
N CYS A 172 5.28 7.46 3.47
CA CYS A 172 3.94 7.72 2.95
C CYS A 172 2.86 6.93 3.70
N ASP A 173 3.10 5.64 3.97
CA ASP A 173 2.24 4.83 4.82
C ASP A 173 2.12 5.40 6.23
N TYR A 174 3.26 5.74 6.84
CA TYR A 174 3.29 6.37 8.17
C TYR A 174 2.47 7.66 8.21
N LEU A 175 2.62 8.56 7.23
CA LEU A 175 1.87 9.80 7.14
C LEU A 175 0.36 9.53 7.01
N ALA A 176 -0.05 8.58 6.17
CA ALA A 176 -1.46 8.18 6.03
C ALA A 176 -2.07 7.64 7.33
N SER A 177 -1.25 7.17 8.26
CA SER A 177 -1.70 6.72 9.59
C SER A 177 -1.75 7.84 10.65
N ARG A 178 -1.37 9.09 10.33
CA ARG A 178 -1.28 10.19 11.32
C ARG A 178 -2.58 10.96 11.46
N LYS A 179 -3.11 11.05 12.70
CA LYS A 179 -4.37 11.75 13.03
C LYS A 179 -4.32 13.27 12.79
N CYS A 180 -3.13 13.85 12.68
CA CYS A 180 -2.96 15.26 12.35
C CYS A 180 -3.09 15.57 10.86
N LEU A 181 -3.14 14.53 10.00
CA LEU A 181 -3.34 14.66 8.56
C LEU A 181 -4.74 14.19 8.20
N ILE A 182 -5.49 15.05 7.53
CA ILE A 182 -6.86 14.76 7.11
C ILE A 182 -6.89 14.70 5.59
N VAL A 183 -7.21 13.52 5.05
CA VAL A 183 -7.51 13.33 3.64
C VAL A 183 -9.02 13.24 3.51
N PRO A 184 -9.68 14.16 2.79
CA PRO A 184 -11.13 14.15 2.64
C PRO A 184 -11.56 13.04 1.69
N PHE A 185 -12.56 12.24 2.09
CA PHE A 185 -13.18 11.23 1.26
C PHE A 185 -14.68 11.50 1.12
N ASP A 186 -15.23 11.24 -0.06
CA ASP A 186 -16.67 11.20 -0.28
C ASP A 186 -17.28 9.84 0.13
N LYS A 187 -18.62 9.73 -0.04
CA LYS A 187 -19.37 8.50 0.27
C LYS A 187 -18.97 7.28 -0.59
N ASP A 188 -18.35 7.49 -1.73
CA ASP A 188 -17.92 6.45 -2.66
C ASP A 188 -16.44 6.07 -2.46
N ASN A 189 -15.83 6.50 -1.33
CA ASN A 189 -14.43 6.31 -0.98
C ASN A 189 -13.45 6.95 -2.00
N LYS A 190 -13.84 8.04 -2.66
CA LYS A 190 -12.97 8.83 -3.52
C LYS A 190 -12.41 10.02 -2.76
N ILE A 191 -11.15 10.35 -3.04
CA ILE A 191 -10.52 11.54 -2.46
C ILE A 191 -11.17 12.79 -3.08
N SER A 192 -11.69 13.66 -2.22
CA SER A 192 -12.37 14.91 -2.61
C SER A 192 -11.39 16.08 -2.49
N VAL A 193 -10.69 16.42 -3.55
CA VAL A 193 -9.78 17.59 -3.65
C VAL A 193 -10.18 18.48 -4.81
#